data_c8714b7a2d15f8e9d9cdda85358a426a
#
_entry.id   c8714b7a2d15f8e9d9cdda85358a426a
#
_cell.length_a   1.000
_cell.length_b   1.000
_cell.length_c   1.000
_cell.angle_alpha   90.00
_cell.angle_beta   90.00
_cell.angle_gamma   90.00
#
_symmetry.space_group_name_H-M   'P 1'
#
loop_
_entity.id
_entity.type
_entity.pdbx_description
1 polymer ?
#
loop_
_entity_poly.entity_id
_entity_poly.type
_entity_poly.pdbx_seq_one_letter_code
_entity_poly.pdbx_strand_id
1 'polypeptide(L)'
;MQNSSYNGIKIKKAVYTFSNFVFDPSFQTIDLGVYSNPHSGFAYIGIKDFRISIQYFADDEMKQPINFTKGTAYFVFASLNQDGGHNERARAVNGTPIELAGSSIKSHADGWLYADVPNSDATWLDPNTGKIVKGGWDNIGDGTYVGAGAAEISGTNPIV
;
A
#
# COMPACT_ATOMS: atom_id res chain seq x y z
N MET A 1 -13.19 7.21 11.79
CA MET A 1 -11.79 6.85 12.11
C MET A 1 -11.50 7.28 13.54
N GLN A 2 -11.16 6.35 14.43
CA GLN A 2 -10.81 6.69 15.82
C GLN A 2 -9.30 6.99 15.89
N ASN A 3 -8.96 8.08 16.61
CA ASN A 3 -7.56 8.48 16.89
C ASN A 3 -6.66 8.80 15.68
N SER A 4 -7.22 9.17 14.55
CA SER A 4 -6.44 9.61 13.39
C SER A 4 -6.43 11.13 13.30
N SER A 5 -5.26 11.71 13.07
CA SER A 5 -5.10 13.16 12.88
C SER A 5 -3.94 13.49 11.94
N TYR A 6 -3.99 14.67 11.35
CA TYR A 6 -2.93 15.24 10.54
C TYR A 6 -2.70 16.71 10.99
N ASN A 7 -1.49 17.03 11.41
CA ASN A 7 -1.12 18.36 11.94
C ASN A 7 -2.11 18.89 13.01
N GLY A 8 -2.54 18.00 13.92
CA GLY A 8 -3.51 18.34 14.97
C GLY A 8 -4.97 18.37 14.51
N ILE A 9 -5.24 18.26 13.23
CA ILE A 9 -6.61 18.19 12.69
C ILE A 9 -7.09 16.75 12.75
N LYS A 10 -8.19 16.50 13.45
CA LYS A 10 -8.78 15.16 13.55
C LYS A 10 -9.31 14.71 12.19
N ILE A 11 -8.95 13.51 11.75
CA ILE A 11 -9.53 12.87 10.58
C ILE A 11 -10.80 12.15 11.00
N LYS A 12 -11.95 12.56 10.46
CA LYS A 12 -13.24 11.95 10.76
C LYS A 12 -13.67 10.95 9.71
N LYS A 13 -13.43 11.26 8.44
CA LYS A 13 -13.79 10.38 7.32
C LYS A 13 -12.66 10.23 6.32
N ALA A 14 -12.65 9.07 5.66
CA ALA A 14 -11.82 8.79 4.49
C ALA A 14 -12.72 8.21 3.40
N VAL A 15 -12.50 8.65 2.17
CA VAL A 15 -13.17 8.14 0.98
C VAL A 15 -12.10 7.55 0.06
N TYR A 16 -12.26 6.29 -0.27
CA TYR A 16 -11.42 5.58 -1.23
C TYR A 16 -12.24 5.33 -2.49
N THR A 17 -11.75 5.81 -3.62
CA THR A 17 -12.39 5.61 -4.91
C THR A 17 -11.49 4.76 -5.78
N PHE A 18 -11.94 3.56 -6.11
CA PHE A 18 -11.26 2.64 -7.01
C PHE A 18 -11.68 2.91 -8.45
N SER A 19 -10.72 2.95 -9.36
CA SER A 19 -10.97 3.30 -10.77
C SER A 19 -9.92 2.71 -11.71
N ASN A 20 -10.10 2.87 -13.01
CA ASN A 20 -9.14 2.49 -14.06
C ASN A 20 -8.74 1.00 -13.99
N PHE A 21 -9.71 0.13 -13.74
CA PHE A 21 -9.46 -1.31 -13.65
C PHE A 21 -8.98 -1.89 -14.98
N VAL A 22 -7.92 -2.66 -14.90
CA VAL A 22 -7.45 -3.56 -15.96
C VAL A 22 -7.59 -4.97 -15.42
N PHE A 23 -8.39 -5.79 -16.07
CA PHE A 23 -8.63 -7.16 -15.64
C PHE A 23 -7.64 -8.13 -16.26
N ASP A 24 -7.32 -9.19 -15.52
CA ASP A 24 -6.50 -10.29 -16.03
C ASP A 24 -7.42 -11.34 -16.68
N PRO A 25 -7.32 -11.55 -18.00
CA PRO A 25 -8.18 -12.50 -18.71
C PRO A 25 -7.96 -13.96 -18.35
N SER A 26 -6.89 -14.27 -17.63
CA SER A 26 -6.62 -15.65 -17.16
C SER A 26 -7.46 -16.07 -15.96
N PHE A 27 -8.10 -15.10 -15.26
CA PHE A 27 -8.96 -15.36 -14.13
C PHE A 27 -10.42 -15.43 -14.55
N GLN A 28 -11.15 -16.43 -14.03
CA GLN A 28 -12.58 -16.57 -14.23
C GLN A 28 -13.41 -15.72 -13.26
N THR A 29 -12.83 -15.37 -12.12
CA THR A 29 -13.47 -14.56 -11.09
C THR A 29 -12.72 -13.25 -10.92
N ILE A 30 -13.48 -12.16 -10.85
CA ILE A 30 -12.95 -10.84 -10.55
C ILE A 30 -13.60 -10.40 -9.23
N ASP A 31 -12.76 -10.08 -8.25
CA ASP A 31 -13.23 -9.65 -6.94
C ASP A 31 -12.36 -8.52 -6.38
N LEU A 32 -12.97 -7.63 -5.63
CA LEU A 32 -12.32 -6.58 -4.86
C LEU A 32 -12.98 -6.51 -3.48
N GLY A 33 -12.33 -7.10 -2.49
CA GLY A 33 -12.76 -7.05 -1.10
C GLY A 33 -12.12 -5.87 -0.38
N VAL A 34 -12.92 -5.01 0.25
CA VAL A 34 -12.42 -3.92 1.10
C VAL A 34 -12.70 -4.26 2.55
N TYR A 35 -11.67 -4.28 3.37
CA TYR A 35 -11.82 -4.59 4.79
C TYR A 35 -12.43 -3.42 5.55
N SER A 36 -13.26 -3.72 6.56
CA SER A 36 -13.89 -2.72 7.43
C SER A 36 -12.89 -1.93 8.28
N ASN A 37 -11.72 -2.52 8.57
CA ASN A 37 -10.60 -1.83 9.18
C ASN A 37 -9.70 -1.26 8.07
N PRO A 38 -9.58 0.06 7.95
CA PRO A 38 -8.77 0.70 6.89
C PRO A 38 -7.27 0.35 6.97
N HIS A 39 -6.77 -0.10 8.12
CA HIS A 39 -5.39 -0.59 8.24
C HIS A 39 -5.19 -1.98 7.65
N SER A 40 -6.26 -2.75 7.47
CA SER A 40 -6.20 -4.06 6.82
C SER A 40 -6.24 -3.98 5.29
N GLY A 41 -6.48 -2.77 4.74
CA GLY A 41 -6.46 -2.50 3.32
C GLY A 41 -7.58 -3.16 2.53
N PHE A 42 -7.21 -3.82 1.46
CA PHE A 42 -8.11 -4.49 0.52
C PHE A 42 -7.42 -5.73 -0.07
N ALA A 43 -8.21 -6.64 -0.60
CA ALA A 43 -7.73 -7.79 -1.36
C ALA A 43 -8.40 -7.81 -2.74
N TYR A 44 -7.74 -8.34 -3.75
CA TYR A 44 -8.26 -8.41 -5.10
C TYR A 44 -7.87 -9.71 -5.79
N ILE A 45 -8.73 -10.15 -6.72
CA ILE A 45 -8.53 -11.33 -7.56
C ILE A 45 -8.87 -10.93 -8.99
N GLY A 46 -8.07 -11.37 -9.97
CA GLY A 46 -8.31 -11.14 -11.38
C GLY A 46 -8.21 -9.69 -11.84
N ILE A 47 -7.62 -8.83 -11.03
CA ILE A 47 -7.37 -7.43 -11.35
C ILE A 47 -5.86 -7.24 -11.51
N LYS A 48 -5.45 -6.77 -12.68
CA LYS A 48 -4.05 -6.59 -13.04
C LYS A 48 -3.52 -5.18 -12.72
N ASP A 49 -4.39 -4.18 -12.79
CA ASP A 49 -4.06 -2.78 -12.51
C ASP A 49 -5.33 -2.02 -12.10
N PHE A 50 -5.19 -1.08 -11.19
CA PHE A 50 -6.23 -0.13 -10.81
C PHE A 50 -5.63 1.08 -10.10
N ARG A 51 -6.43 2.11 -9.91
CA ARG A 51 -6.06 3.31 -9.18
C ARG A 51 -6.95 3.50 -7.98
N ILE A 52 -6.37 4.01 -6.90
CA ILE A 52 -7.09 4.43 -5.71
C ILE A 52 -6.89 5.94 -5.53
N SER A 53 -7.98 6.69 -5.56
CA SER A 53 -8.00 8.07 -5.13
C SER A 53 -8.44 8.13 -3.67
N ILE A 54 -7.73 8.88 -2.84
CA ILE A 54 -7.94 8.88 -1.40
C ILE A 54 -8.21 10.31 -0.95
N GLN A 55 -9.36 10.54 -0.29
CA GLN A 55 -9.71 11.81 0.30
C GLN A 55 -9.96 11.65 1.79
N TYR A 56 -9.39 12.53 2.60
CA TYR A 56 -9.61 12.58 4.03
C TYR A 56 -10.31 13.88 4.43
N PHE A 57 -11.21 13.82 5.40
CA PHE A 57 -12.02 14.95 5.82
C PHE A 57 -11.97 15.16 7.33
N ALA A 58 -11.96 16.44 7.73
CA ALA A 58 -11.99 16.86 9.12
C ALA A 58 -13.42 16.87 9.71
N ASP A 59 -14.43 16.72 8.88
CA ASP A 59 -15.85 16.76 9.26
C ASP A 59 -16.62 15.53 8.73
N ASP A 60 -17.80 15.34 9.28
CA ASP A 60 -18.67 14.22 8.92
C ASP A 60 -19.45 14.45 7.62
N GLU A 61 -19.65 15.72 7.26
CA GLU A 61 -20.33 16.15 6.02
C GLU A 61 -19.43 16.16 4.79
N MET A 62 -18.13 15.85 4.95
CA MET A 62 -17.13 15.82 3.88
C MET A 62 -16.96 17.17 3.15
N LYS A 63 -17.10 18.28 3.87
CA LYS A 63 -16.95 19.64 3.35
C LYS A 63 -15.56 20.24 3.59
N GLN A 64 -14.80 19.67 4.53
CA GLN A 64 -13.46 20.13 4.91
C GLN A 64 -12.41 19.08 4.57
N PRO A 65 -11.95 19.02 3.30
CA PRO A 65 -10.91 18.07 2.91
C PRO A 65 -9.58 18.44 3.57
N ILE A 66 -8.84 17.42 3.99
CA ILE A 66 -7.48 17.59 4.51
C ILE A 66 -6.52 17.70 3.34
N ASN A 67 -5.74 18.76 3.34
CA ASN A 67 -4.69 18.98 2.34
C ASN A 67 -3.34 18.55 2.92
N PHE A 68 -2.76 17.50 2.37
CA PHE A 68 -1.44 17.02 2.75
C PHE A 68 -0.34 17.90 2.15
N THR A 69 0.51 18.43 3.01
CA THR A 69 1.69 19.19 2.59
C THR A 69 2.78 18.23 2.12
N LYS A 70 3.45 18.58 1.05
CA LYS A 70 4.59 17.82 0.52
C LYS A 70 5.63 17.55 1.61
N GLY A 71 6.14 16.32 1.70
CA GLY A 71 7.14 15.89 2.69
C GLY A 71 6.56 15.56 4.08
N THR A 72 5.24 15.58 4.28
CA THR A 72 4.63 15.36 5.59
C THR A 72 3.64 14.21 5.66
N ALA A 73 3.31 13.61 4.54
CA ALA A 73 2.37 12.49 4.46
C ALA A 73 2.87 11.42 3.50
N TYR A 74 2.68 10.17 3.88
CA TYR A 74 3.14 9.01 3.14
C TYR A 74 2.04 7.96 3.09
N PHE A 75 1.91 7.29 1.95
CA PHE A 75 1.09 6.10 1.80
C PHE A 75 2.01 4.88 1.83
N VAL A 76 1.67 3.91 2.66
CA VAL A 76 2.42 2.65 2.76
C VAL A 76 1.70 1.59 1.98
N PHE A 77 2.40 0.97 1.05
CA PHE A 77 2.02 -0.25 0.36
C PHE A 77 2.62 -1.41 1.14
N ALA A 78 1.81 -2.34 1.57
CA ALA A 78 2.27 -3.52 2.30
C ALA A 78 1.93 -4.79 1.50
N SER A 79 2.69 -5.85 1.77
CA SER A 79 2.47 -7.15 1.14
C SER A 79 2.53 -7.13 -0.39
N LEU A 80 3.48 -6.37 -0.95
CA LEU A 80 3.82 -6.49 -2.37
C LEU A 80 4.60 -7.79 -2.57
N ASN A 81 4.08 -8.65 -3.44
CA ASN A 81 4.54 -10.02 -3.60
C ASN A 81 5.21 -10.25 -4.95
N GLN A 82 6.19 -11.15 -4.96
CA GLN A 82 6.66 -11.81 -6.16
C GLN A 82 6.50 -13.33 -6.00
N ASP A 83 5.55 -13.91 -6.70
CA ASP A 83 5.29 -15.33 -6.68
C ASP A 83 4.85 -15.84 -8.06
N GLY A 84 5.31 -17.05 -8.44
CA GLY A 84 4.87 -17.74 -9.66
C GLY A 84 5.02 -16.95 -10.97
N GLY A 85 5.92 -15.95 -11.02
CA GLY A 85 6.12 -15.09 -12.19
C GLY A 85 5.25 -13.82 -12.19
N HIS A 86 4.50 -13.57 -11.12
CA HIS A 86 3.76 -12.33 -10.90
C HIS A 86 4.56 -11.40 -9.98
N ASN A 87 4.82 -10.18 -10.44
CA ASN A 87 5.47 -9.13 -9.65
C ASN A 87 4.44 -8.05 -9.34
N GLU A 88 4.13 -7.89 -8.08
CA GLU A 88 3.33 -6.76 -7.64
C GLU A 88 4.18 -5.49 -7.60
N ARG A 89 3.53 -4.38 -7.92
CA ARG A 89 4.14 -3.06 -7.91
C ARG A 89 3.13 -2.00 -7.49
N ALA A 90 3.64 -0.92 -6.92
CA ALA A 90 2.80 0.19 -6.51
C ALA A 90 3.52 1.53 -6.69
N ARG A 91 2.76 2.61 -6.79
CA ARG A 91 3.29 3.98 -6.76
C ARG A 91 2.23 4.97 -6.31
N ALA A 92 2.65 6.14 -5.83
CA ALA A 92 1.78 7.31 -5.79
C ALA A 92 1.98 8.15 -7.06
N VAL A 93 0.89 8.57 -7.68
CA VAL A 93 0.96 9.47 -8.85
C VAL A 93 1.51 10.82 -8.39
N ASN A 94 2.60 11.28 -9.01
CA ASN A 94 3.37 12.46 -8.61
C ASN A 94 4.03 12.38 -7.21
N GLY A 95 4.06 11.19 -6.62
CA GLY A 95 4.77 10.95 -5.36
C GLY A 95 6.18 10.42 -5.59
N THR A 96 7.04 10.57 -4.58
CA THR A 96 8.39 9.99 -4.58
C THR A 96 8.33 8.62 -3.93
N PRO A 97 8.78 7.54 -4.60
CA PRO A 97 8.86 6.22 -4.00
C PRO A 97 9.93 6.17 -2.91
N ILE A 98 9.66 5.42 -1.86
CA ILE A 98 10.56 5.29 -0.69
C ILE A 98 10.73 3.81 -0.39
N GLU A 99 11.96 3.34 -0.45
CA GLU A 99 12.34 2.01 0.03
C GLU A 99 12.39 2.01 1.56
N LEU A 100 11.77 1.05 2.19
CA LEU A 100 11.79 0.92 3.63
C LEU A 100 12.96 0.04 4.08
N ALA A 101 13.58 0.39 5.19
CA ALA A 101 14.68 -0.39 5.75
C ALA A 101 14.21 -1.81 6.11
N GLY A 102 14.96 -2.80 5.65
CA GLY A 102 14.61 -4.22 5.85
C GLY A 102 13.59 -4.78 4.87
N SER A 103 13.03 -3.96 3.98
CA SER A 103 12.14 -4.42 2.90
C SER A 103 12.92 -4.96 1.71
N SER A 104 12.32 -5.93 1.00
CA SER A 104 12.79 -6.44 -0.29
C SER A 104 12.31 -5.60 -1.48
N ILE A 105 11.43 -4.64 -1.23
CA ILE A 105 10.85 -3.78 -2.28
C ILE A 105 11.88 -2.75 -2.74
N LYS A 106 11.96 -2.58 -4.08
CA LYS A 106 12.89 -1.67 -4.73
C LYS A 106 12.19 -0.63 -5.57
N SER A 107 12.72 0.58 -5.55
CA SER A 107 12.28 1.67 -6.41
C SER A 107 13.01 1.60 -7.75
N HIS A 108 12.28 1.79 -8.85
CA HIS A 108 12.84 1.82 -10.20
C HIS A 108 12.77 3.24 -10.78
N ALA A 109 13.53 3.46 -11.86
CA ALA A 109 13.63 4.76 -12.53
C ALA A 109 12.29 5.26 -13.13
N ASP A 110 11.31 4.38 -13.29
CA ASP A 110 9.95 4.70 -13.74
C ASP A 110 9.04 5.20 -12.60
N GLY A 111 9.56 5.31 -11.38
CA GLY A 111 8.85 5.81 -10.20
C GLY A 111 7.95 4.79 -9.52
N TRP A 112 8.05 3.51 -9.89
CA TRP A 112 7.33 2.43 -9.22
C TRP A 112 8.20 1.74 -8.16
N LEU A 113 7.53 1.19 -7.18
CA LEU A 113 8.06 0.24 -6.20
C LEU A 113 7.71 -1.16 -6.68
N TYR A 114 8.71 -2.04 -6.76
CA TYR A 114 8.58 -3.40 -7.28
C TYR A 114 8.96 -4.45 -6.24
N ALA A 115 8.22 -5.55 -6.23
CA ALA A 115 8.61 -6.77 -5.55
C ALA A 115 9.62 -7.55 -6.43
N ASP A 116 10.91 -7.18 -6.35
CA ASP A 116 11.96 -7.76 -7.20
C ASP A 116 12.52 -9.09 -6.70
N VAL A 117 12.26 -9.41 -5.43
CA VAL A 117 12.77 -10.62 -4.80
C VAL A 117 11.62 -11.59 -4.59
N PRO A 118 11.73 -12.83 -5.11
CA PRO A 118 10.72 -13.86 -4.83
C PRO A 118 10.44 -14.01 -3.33
N ASN A 119 9.17 -14.16 -2.96
CA ASN A 119 8.78 -14.29 -1.57
C ASN A 119 9.54 -15.41 -0.84
N SER A 120 9.83 -16.51 -1.55
CA SER A 120 10.63 -17.63 -1.05
C SER A 120 12.11 -17.29 -0.80
N ASP A 121 12.63 -16.24 -1.44
CA ASP A 121 14.04 -15.85 -1.39
C ASP A 121 14.30 -14.65 -0.48
N ALA A 122 13.29 -13.86 -0.19
CA ALA A 122 13.40 -12.73 0.71
C ALA A 122 13.80 -13.19 2.12
N THR A 123 14.78 -12.51 2.72
CA THR A 123 15.23 -12.78 4.08
C THR A 123 14.76 -11.69 5.03
N TRP A 124 14.40 -12.08 6.24
CA TRP A 124 13.89 -11.15 7.26
C TRP A 124 14.24 -11.61 8.66
N LEU A 125 14.23 -10.66 9.60
CA LEU A 125 14.42 -10.94 11.01
C LEU A 125 13.09 -11.37 11.63
N ASP A 126 12.96 -12.63 12.00
CA ASP A 126 11.80 -13.13 12.75
C ASP A 126 11.87 -12.61 14.20
N PRO A 127 10.94 -11.75 14.62
CA PRO A 127 10.97 -11.14 15.95
C PRO A 127 10.72 -12.18 17.07
N ASN A 128 10.08 -13.29 16.77
CA ASN A 128 9.77 -14.34 17.76
C ASN A 128 11.01 -15.19 18.10
N THR A 129 11.89 -15.39 17.12
CA THR A 129 13.07 -16.22 17.30
C THR A 129 14.37 -15.42 17.33
N GLY A 130 14.36 -14.16 16.93
CA GLY A 130 15.54 -13.30 16.78
C GLY A 130 16.52 -13.79 15.70
N LYS A 131 16.07 -14.64 14.77
CA LYS A 131 16.91 -15.21 13.71
C LYS A 131 16.54 -14.64 12.34
N ILE A 132 17.53 -14.56 11.49
CA ILE A 132 17.29 -14.33 10.05
C ILE A 132 16.73 -15.61 9.46
N VAL A 133 15.56 -15.50 8.86
CA VAL A 133 14.86 -16.59 8.15
C VAL A 133 14.64 -16.21 6.69
N LYS A 134 14.43 -17.20 5.83
CA LYS A 134 14.20 -17.04 4.41
C LYS A 134 12.78 -17.46 4.07
N GLY A 135 12.08 -16.61 3.33
CA GLY A 135 10.68 -16.86 2.93
C GLY A 135 9.69 -16.82 4.09
N GLY A 136 8.42 -17.08 3.81
CA GLY A 136 7.37 -17.20 4.82
C GLY A 136 6.95 -15.90 5.52
N TRP A 137 7.50 -14.76 5.14
CA TRP A 137 7.22 -13.47 5.74
C TRP A 137 5.76 -13.02 5.56
N ASP A 138 5.14 -13.39 4.45
CA ASP A 138 3.78 -13.00 4.09
C ASP A 138 2.70 -13.76 4.89
N ASN A 139 3.08 -14.86 5.53
CA ASN A 139 2.19 -15.68 6.37
C ASN A 139 2.15 -15.24 7.83
N ILE A 140 2.99 -14.29 8.23
CA ILE A 140 3.16 -13.86 9.62
C ILE A 140 3.02 -12.33 9.66
N GLY A 141 2.06 -11.83 10.43
CA GLY A 141 1.77 -10.39 10.53
C GLY A 141 3.00 -9.50 10.79
N ASP A 142 3.96 -10.00 11.56
CA ASP A 142 5.20 -9.27 11.88
C ASP A 142 6.20 -9.24 10.71
N GLY A 143 6.04 -10.07 9.69
CA GLY A 143 6.91 -10.14 8.50
C GLY A 143 6.45 -9.24 7.34
N THR A 144 5.26 -8.67 7.39
CA THR A 144 4.66 -7.93 6.27
C THR A 144 5.47 -6.71 5.80
N TYR A 145 6.36 -6.18 6.65
CA TYR A 145 7.28 -5.09 6.27
C TYR A 145 8.25 -5.48 5.15
N VAL A 146 8.52 -6.78 4.96
CA VAL A 146 9.43 -7.30 3.93
C VAL A 146 8.91 -6.99 2.53
N GLY A 147 7.59 -7.06 2.34
CA GLY A 147 6.89 -6.66 1.12
C GLY A 147 6.38 -5.22 1.15
N ALA A 148 6.91 -4.36 2.01
CA ALA A 148 6.40 -3.01 2.16
C ALA A 148 7.29 -1.95 1.48
N GLY A 149 6.64 -0.99 0.87
CA GLY A 149 7.24 0.25 0.37
C GLY A 149 6.35 1.43 0.72
N ALA A 150 6.84 2.64 0.54
CA ALA A 150 6.06 3.83 0.77
C ALA A 150 6.19 4.82 -0.39
N ALA A 151 5.23 5.71 -0.51
CA ALA A 151 5.37 6.85 -1.41
C ALA A 151 4.86 8.12 -0.73
N GLU A 152 5.55 9.21 -0.98
CA GLU A 152 5.08 10.52 -0.56
C GLU A 152 3.75 10.85 -1.24
N ILE A 153 2.81 11.36 -0.47
CA ILE A 153 1.52 11.87 -0.98
C ILE A 153 1.34 13.33 -0.62
N SER A 154 0.64 14.08 -1.46
CA SER A 154 0.33 15.49 -1.21
C SER A 154 -0.98 15.90 -1.87
N GLY A 155 -1.52 17.07 -1.44
CA GLY A 155 -2.79 17.58 -1.94
C GLY A 155 -4.00 17.02 -1.17
N THR A 156 -5.18 17.31 -1.67
CA THR A 156 -6.47 16.88 -1.07
C THR A 156 -6.99 15.56 -1.62
N ASN A 157 -6.40 15.08 -2.71
CA ASN A 157 -6.86 13.88 -3.43
C ASN A 157 -5.67 13.10 -4.02
N PRO A 158 -4.74 12.59 -3.17
CA PRO A 158 -3.66 11.76 -3.67
C PRO A 158 -4.19 10.52 -4.39
N ILE A 159 -3.46 10.09 -5.43
CA ILE A 159 -3.77 8.91 -6.24
C ILE A 159 -2.60 7.92 -6.12
N VAL A 160 -2.91 6.71 -5.79
CA VAL A 160 -1.99 5.59 -5.71
C VAL A 160 -2.42 4.46 -6.63
#